data_6160f94f69dc31347e34f22725eb3b29
#
_entry.id   6160f94f69dc31347e34f22725eb3b29
#
_cell.length_a   1.000
_cell.length_b   1.000
_cell.length_c   1.000
_cell.angle_alpha   90.00
_cell.angle_beta   90.00
_cell.angle_gamma   90.00
#
_symmetry.space_group_name_H-M   'P 1'
#
loop_
_entity.id
_entity.type
_entity.pdbx_description
1 polymer ?
#
loop_
_entity_poly.entity_id
_entity_poly.type
_entity_poly.pdbx_seq_one_letter_code
_entity_poly.pdbx_strand_id
1 'polypeptide(L)'
;MKLIEPRNLKGFRDYLPKDQIPRSIIFSKIKGVFERFGFEPLETPVLEYADILAGKYGVEGEKLMYRFKDNGERDVAMRYDLTVPLARVAAQYQNELPKPFKRYQIAPVWRAENTQKGRYREFYQCDVDVVGSAVGIADAECVAMVEEIFFELGIKKFVIKINNRKILNAIMLTAGVSEEKILDAIRAVDKLEKVGPKEVASELKEKAGLNSKQAEQLITLASTKISDINALKTFVEENILKQPQAEQGFEELNSVFVALKAFGVKNALIDLSLARGLDYYTSTIFETIITETEDSKKYGSVAGGGRYDQLIKLFTGKDIPAVGISIGIDRLFAAMQDLGLIQNKGIVSVLILNLEESLQKEYLKMLSALRKAGINAELFYSLADIKKQFAFAESKSIPYGVLLGLDEAKKQAVTLRNLETRKQKTIKQKSLLKELQKLLK
;
A
#
# COMPACT_ATOMS: atom_id res chain seq x y z
N MET A 1 -4.67 -16.20 -41.65
CA MET A 1 -3.96 -16.08 -40.38
C MET A 1 -4.96 -16.37 -39.26
N LYS A 2 -4.68 -17.31 -38.34
CA LYS A 2 -5.62 -17.59 -37.23
C LYS A 2 -5.50 -16.44 -36.22
N LEU A 3 -6.60 -15.74 -35.94
CA LEU A 3 -6.61 -14.68 -34.93
C LEU A 3 -6.38 -15.26 -33.53
N ILE A 4 -5.54 -14.59 -32.77
CA ILE A 4 -5.32 -14.91 -31.36
C ILE A 4 -6.31 -14.11 -30.53
N GLU A 5 -7.08 -14.78 -29.68
CA GLU A 5 -8.01 -14.13 -28.75
C GLU A 5 -7.21 -13.36 -27.68
N PRO A 6 -7.36 -12.02 -27.59
CA PRO A 6 -6.71 -11.23 -26.56
C PRO A 6 -7.35 -11.50 -25.19
N ARG A 7 -6.54 -11.96 -24.22
CA ARG A 7 -7.01 -12.29 -22.86
C ARG A 7 -5.89 -12.17 -21.84
N ASN A 8 -6.26 -11.79 -20.63
CA ASN A 8 -5.33 -11.75 -19.49
C ASN A 8 -5.31 -13.08 -18.76
N LEU A 9 -4.19 -13.37 -18.09
CA LEU A 9 -4.11 -14.48 -17.16
C LEU A 9 -5.04 -14.22 -15.97
N LYS A 10 -5.73 -15.27 -15.47
CA LYS A 10 -6.63 -15.17 -14.33
C LYS A 10 -5.92 -14.57 -13.10
N GLY A 11 -6.47 -13.47 -12.57
CA GLY A 11 -5.91 -12.76 -11.42
C GLY A 11 -4.89 -11.68 -11.77
N PHE A 12 -4.57 -11.50 -13.05
CA PHE A 12 -3.78 -10.40 -13.60
C PHE A 12 -4.70 -9.43 -14.34
N ARG A 13 -4.36 -8.16 -14.38
CA ARG A 13 -5.20 -7.15 -15.03
C ARG A 13 -4.39 -6.01 -15.62
N ASP A 14 -4.93 -5.42 -16.68
CA ASP A 14 -4.47 -4.16 -17.20
C ASP A 14 -5.05 -2.99 -16.40
N TYR A 15 -4.27 -1.95 -16.22
CA TYR A 15 -4.72 -0.68 -15.67
C TYR A 15 -4.83 0.34 -16.81
N LEU A 16 -6.04 0.57 -17.29
CA LEU A 16 -6.28 1.59 -18.32
C LEU A 16 -6.06 3.00 -17.75
N PRO A 17 -5.85 4.02 -18.61
CA PRO A 17 -5.54 5.38 -18.16
C PRO A 17 -6.48 5.94 -17.08
N LYS A 18 -7.78 5.65 -17.16
CA LYS A 18 -8.77 6.08 -16.17
C LYS A 18 -8.49 5.55 -14.74
N ASP A 19 -7.87 4.38 -14.62
CA ASP A 19 -7.51 3.77 -13.33
C ASP A 19 -6.04 4.05 -12.99
N GLN A 20 -5.15 4.06 -14.01
CA GLN A 20 -3.72 4.23 -13.79
C GLN A 20 -3.33 5.67 -13.42
N ILE A 21 -4.03 6.68 -13.96
CA ILE A 21 -3.76 8.08 -13.62
C ILE A 21 -3.96 8.34 -12.12
N PRO A 22 -5.13 8.04 -11.51
CA PRO A 22 -5.30 8.23 -10.07
C PRO A 22 -4.37 7.33 -9.24
N ARG A 23 -4.06 6.11 -9.68
CA ARG A 23 -3.05 5.26 -9.01
C ARG A 23 -1.68 5.92 -8.97
N SER A 24 -1.24 6.52 -10.08
CA SER A 24 0.05 7.22 -10.15
C SER A 24 0.09 8.43 -9.21
N ILE A 25 -1.02 9.13 -9.04
CA ILE A 25 -1.14 10.24 -8.07
C ILE A 25 -1.01 9.71 -6.64
N ILE A 26 -1.66 8.60 -6.31
CA ILE A 26 -1.56 7.96 -4.99
C ILE A 26 -0.12 7.52 -4.73
N PHE A 27 0.55 6.85 -5.67
CA PHE A 27 1.96 6.47 -5.54
C PHE A 27 2.86 7.68 -5.29
N SER A 28 2.65 8.78 -6.03
CA SER A 28 3.41 10.02 -5.85
C SER A 28 3.24 10.61 -4.45
N LYS A 29 2.02 10.64 -3.92
CA LYS A 29 1.73 11.11 -2.56
C LYS A 29 2.39 10.21 -1.50
N ILE A 30 2.24 8.89 -1.61
CA ILE A 30 2.87 7.93 -0.71
C ILE A 30 4.39 8.08 -0.73
N LYS A 31 4.98 8.13 -1.94
CA LYS A 31 6.41 8.36 -2.11
C LYS A 31 6.87 9.65 -1.43
N GLY A 32 6.12 10.75 -1.62
CA GLY A 32 6.44 12.04 -1.00
C GLY A 32 6.45 11.97 0.53
N VAL A 33 5.56 11.19 1.16
CA VAL A 33 5.59 10.94 2.61
C VAL A 33 6.81 10.12 2.98
N PHE A 34 7.10 9.02 2.30
CA PHE A 34 8.29 8.20 2.56
C PHE A 34 9.58 9.02 2.57
N GLU A 35 9.75 9.89 1.57
CA GLU A 35 10.92 10.75 1.45
C GLU A 35 10.98 11.82 2.54
N ARG A 36 9.83 12.38 2.99
CA ARG A 36 9.77 13.30 4.14
C ARG A 36 10.23 12.64 5.45
N PHE A 37 9.96 11.34 5.59
CA PHE A 37 10.41 10.55 6.74
C PHE A 37 11.85 10.04 6.59
N GLY A 38 12.56 10.41 5.53
CA GLY A 38 13.96 10.07 5.28
C GLY A 38 14.17 8.62 4.81
N PHE A 39 13.16 7.99 4.22
CA PHE A 39 13.33 6.68 3.58
C PHE A 39 13.87 6.86 2.16
N GLU A 40 14.85 6.01 1.79
CA GLU A 40 15.51 6.03 0.49
C GLU A 40 14.98 4.92 -0.43
N PRO A 41 14.95 5.14 -1.76
CA PRO A 41 14.45 4.16 -2.69
C PRO A 41 15.39 2.95 -2.81
N LEU A 42 14.83 1.75 -2.80
CA LEU A 42 15.50 0.50 -3.12
C LEU A 42 14.70 -0.27 -4.17
N GLU A 43 15.37 -0.81 -5.17
CA GLU A 43 14.78 -1.76 -6.12
C GLU A 43 15.45 -3.12 -6.03
N THR A 44 14.67 -4.19 -6.04
CA THR A 44 15.15 -5.57 -6.06
C THR A 44 14.62 -6.30 -7.30
N PRO A 45 15.30 -7.34 -7.80
CA PRO A 45 14.83 -8.13 -8.93
C PRO A 45 13.43 -8.72 -8.71
N VAL A 46 12.70 -8.90 -9.80
CA VAL A 46 11.40 -9.60 -9.80
C VAL A 46 11.58 -11.09 -9.51
N LEU A 47 12.63 -11.68 -10.06
CA LEU A 47 13.00 -13.08 -9.87
C LEU A 47 14.14 -13.19 -8.86
N GLU A 48 13.96 -14.07 -7.90
CA GLU A 48 14.99 -14.49 -6.95
C GLU A 48 15.25 -15.99 -7.14
N TYR A 49 16.40 -16.50 -6.68
CA TYR A 49 16.55 -17.94 -6.50
C TYR A 49 15.47 -18.45 -5.55
N ALA A 50 14.91 -19.62 -5.85
CA ALA A 50 13.78 -20.14 -5.07
C ALA A 50 14.15 -20.40 -3.59
N ASP A 51 15.41 -20.77 -3.29
CA ASP A 51 15.92 -20.97 -1.93
C ASP A 51 16.03 -19.66 -1.12
N ILE A 52 16.19 -18.52 -1.77
CA ILE A 52 16.14 -17.21 -1.13
C ILE A 52 14.74 -16.96 -0.51
N LEU A 53 13.68 -17.36 -1.21
CA LEU A 53 12.30 -17.11 -0.82
C LEU A 53 11.72 -18.27 0.02
N ALA A 54 12.09 -19.51 -0.27
CA ALA A 54 11.55 -20.71 0.36
C ALA A 54 11.85 -20.78 1.87
N GLY A 55 10.92 -21.39 2.64
CA GLY A 55 11.05 -21.58 4.09
C GLY A 55 10.78 -20.34 4.94
N LYS A 56 10.33 -19.21 4.36
CA LYS A 56 10.11 -17.94 5.08
C LYS A 56 8.64 -17.58 5.26
N TYR A 57 7.74 -18.21 4.50
CA TYR A 57 6.31 -17.84 4.45
C TYR A 57 5.39 -18.90 5.05
N GLY A 58 5.96 -19.99 5.62
CA GLY A 58 5.20 -21.16 6.09
C GLY A 58 4.62 -21.99 4.93
N VAL A 59 4.01 -23.12 5.26
CA VAL A 59 3.51 -24.11 4.27
C VAL A 59 2.49 -23.54 3.30
N GLU A 60 1.64 -22.60 3.75
CA GLU A 60 0.63 -21.98 2.91
C GLU A 60 1.24 -21.01 1.90
N GLY A 61 2.18 -20.16 2.33
CA GLY A 61 2.88 -19.22 1.45
C GLY A 61 3.72 -19.92 0.38
N GLU A 62 4.35 -21.04 0.74
CA GLU A 62 5.10 -21.87 -0.20
C GLU A 62 4.24 -22.34 -1.39
N LYS A 63 2.99 -22.78 -1.12
CA LYS A 63 2.04 -23.23 -2.14
C LYS A 63 1.56 -22.10 -3.06
N LEU A 64 1.71 -20.86 -2.62
CA LEU A 64 1.24 -19.68 -3.34
C LEU A 64 2.34 -18.98 -4.14
N MET A 65 3.60 -19.46 -4.08
CA MET A 65 4.70 -18.93 -4.89
C MET A 65 4.58 -19.33 -6.36
N TYR A 66 4.91 -18.40 -7.27
CA TYR A 66 5.17 -18.71 -8.67
C TYR A 66 6.63 -19.15 -8.81
N ARG A 67 6.86 -20.46 -8.85
CA ARG A 67 8.17 -21.10 -8.92
C ARG A 67 8.31 -21.91 -10.21
N PHE A 68 9.46 -21.80 -10.89
CA PHE A 68 9.71 -22.48 -12.14
C PHE A 68 11.22 -22.58 -12.41
N LYS A 69 11.59 -23.38 -13.43
CA LYS A 69 12.95 -23.41 -13.97
C LYS A 69 13.10 -22.33 -15.03
N ASP A 70 14.18 -21.55 -14.96
CA ASP A 70 14.53 -20.63 -16.04
C ASP A 70 15.24 -21.35 -17.20
N ASN A 71 15.58 -20.62 -18.27
CA ASN A 71 16.27 -21.21 -19.44
C ASN A 71 17.67 -21.78 -19.13
N GLY A 72 18.23 -21.45 -17.98
CA GLY A 72 19.49 -21.99 -17.47
C GLY A 72 19.33 -23.12 -16.47
N GLU A 73 18.12 -23.73 -16.40
CA GLU A 73 17.75 -24.80 -15.46
C GLU A 73 17.87 -24.39 -13.96
N ARG A 74 17.96 -23.10 -13.66
CA ARG A 74 18.00 -22.59 -12.29
C ARG A 74 16.60 -22.57 -11.72
N ASP A 75 16.46 -22.98 -10.46
CA ASP A 75 15.21 -22.93 -9.72
C ASP A 75 14.98 -21.51 -9.22
N VAL A 76 13.98 -20.84 -9.79
CA VAL A 76 13.68 -19.44 -9.52
C VAL A 76 12.21 -19.26 -9.12
N ALA A 77 11.93 -18.19 -8.41
CA ALA A 77 10.56 -17.82 -8.07
C ALA A 77 10.35 -16.30 -8.22
N MET A 78 9.12 -15.92 -8.53
CA MET A 78 8.72 -14.51 -8.47
C MET A 78 8.60 -14.08 -7.02
N ARG A 79 9.11 -12.89 -6.69
CA ARG A 79 9.05 -12.36 -5.32
C ARG A 79 7.63 -12.34 -4.78
N TYR A 80 7.45 -12.95 -3.61
CA TYR A 80 6.18 -13.09 -2.90
C TYR A 80 5.82 -11.83 -2.09
N ASP A 81 6.84 -11.14 -1.59
CA ASP A 81 6.82 -9.84 -0.91
C ASP A 81 8.09 -9.04 -1.25
N LEU A 82 8.26 -7.87 -0.63
CA LEU A 82 9.45 -7.05 -0.77
C LEU A 82 10.38 -7.14 0.45
N THR A 83 9.98 -7.86 1.50
CA THR A 83 10.69 -7.98 2.78
C THR A 83 11.81 -9.01 2.72
N VAL A 84 11.56 -10.21 2.15
CA VAL A 84 12.59 -11.24 2.01
C VAL A 84 13.69 -10.83 1.03
N PRO A 85 13.39 -10.22 -0.14
CA PRO A 85 14.41 -9.60 -0.98
C PRO A 85 15.24 -8.52 -0.27
N LEU A 86 14.62 -7.69 0.58
CA LEU A 86 15.35 -6.73 1.41
C LEU A 86 16.30 -7.44 2.37
N ALA A 87 15.88 -8.50 3.04
CA ALA A 87 16.73 -9.23 3.97
C ALA A 87 17.99 -9.79 3.26
N ARG A 88 17.84 -10.28 2.01
CA ARG A 88 18.96 -10.67 1.16
C ARG A 88 19.87 -9.49 0.83
N VAL A 89 19.30 -8.33 0.44
CA VAL A 89 20.09 -7.11 0.16
C VAL A 89 20.85 -6.66 1.39
N ALA A 90 20.18 -6.58 2.55
CA ALA A 90 20.80 -6.17 3.81
C ALA A 90 21.98 -7.08 4.23
N ALA A 91 21.87 -8.38 3.92
CA ALA A 91 22.93 -9.33 4.15
C ALA A 91 24.09 -9.18 3.13
N GLN A 92 23.76 -9.06 1.85
CA GLN A 92 24.72 -9.02 0.75
C GLN A 92 25.56 -7.73 0.78
N TYR A 93 24.94 -6.62 1.12
CA TYR A 93 25.56 -5.28 1.11
C TYR A 93 25.72 -4.69 2.52
N GLN A 94 25.86 -5.53 3.56
CA GLN A 94 25.92 -5.12 4.97
C GLN A 94 27.01 -4.10 5.31
N ASN A 95 28.08 -4.02 4.52
CA ASN A 95 29.20 -3.10 4.69
C ASN A 95 29.05 -1.79 3.88
N GLU A 96 28.11 -1.73 2.96
CA GLU A 96 27.85 -0.59 2.09
C GLU A 96 26.65 0.23 2.55
N LEU A 97 25.67 -0.44 3.19
CA LEU A 97 24.44 0.20 3.66
C LEU A 97 24.67 0.96 4.97
N PRO A 98 24.06 2.15 5.14
CA PRO A 98 24.10 2.89 6.40
C PRO A 98 23.42 2.11 7.53
N LYS A 99 23.74 2.44 8.78
CA LYS A 99 23.12 1.83 9.97
C LYS A 99 22.60 2.92 10.91
N PRO A 100 21.28 3.02 11.13
CA PRO A 100 20.21 2.20 10.54
C PRO A 100 20.02 2.51 9.05
N PHE A 101 19.55 1.51 8.28
CA PHE A 101 19.15 1.66 6.89
C PHE A 101 17.63 1.81 6.78
N LYS A 102 17.19 2.95 6.27
CA LYS A 102 15.78 3.27 6.04
C LYS A 102 15.49 3.21 4.53
N ARG A 103 14.69 2.24 4.10
CA ARG A 103 14.39 2.08 2.67
C ARG A 103 12.88 2.12 2.40
N TYR A 104 12.49 2.54 1.21
CA TYR A 104 11.17 2.22 0.65
C TYR A 104 11.29 1.50 -0.69
N GLN A 105 10.25 0.71 -1.02
CA GLN A 105 10.08 0.12 -2.34
C GLN A 105 8.60 0.11 -2.73
N ILE A 106 8.28 0.59 -3.94
CA ILE A 106 6.93 0.59 -4.51
C ILE A 106 6.98 -0.31 -5.74
N ALA A 107 6.50 -1.55 -5.61
CA ALA A 107 6.70 -2.54 -6.65
C ALA A 107 5.63 -3.64 -6.63
N PRO A 108 5.42 -4.36 -7.77
CA PRO A 108 4.51 -5.49 -7.82
C PRO A 108 5.11 -6.72 -7.15
N VAL A 109 4.22 -7.54 -6.59
CA VAL A 109 4.51 -8.87 -6.03
C VAL A 109 3.48 -9.87 -6.52
N TRP A 110 3.79 -11.18 -6.42
CA TRP A 110 2.98 -12.23 -7.03
C TRP A 110 2.63 -13.32 -6.03
N ARG A 111 1.31 -13.58 -5.91
CA ARG A 111 0.78 -14.65 -5.05
C ARG A 111 -0.34 -15.40 -5.77
N ALA A 112 -0.22 -16.71 -5.90
CA ALA A 112 -1.20 -17.56 -6.58
C ALA A 112 -2.52 -17.76 -5.77
N GLU A 113 -2.99 -16.71 -5.12
CA GLU A 113 -4.18 -16.73 -4.26
C GLU A 113 -5.49 -16.82 -5.06
N ASN A 114 -6.59 -17.16 -4.36
CA ASN A 114 -7.92 -17.02 -4.90
C ASN A 114 -8.30 -15.55 -5.04
N THR A 115 -8.73 -15.18 -6.25
CA THR A 115 -9.03 -13.80 -6.62
C THR A 115 -10.37 -13.33 -6.05
N GLN A 116 -10.40 -12.09 -5.53
CA GLN A 116 -11.61 -11.38 -5.10
C GLN A 116 -11.41 -9.87 -5.27
N LYS A 117 -12.45 -9.05 -5.04
CA LYS A 117 -12.34 -7.58 -5.15
C LYS A 117 -11.19 -7.06 -4.26
N GLY A 118 -10.23 -6.34 -4.85
CA GLY A 118 -9.05 -5.83 -4.16
C GLY A 118 -7.97 -6.88 -3.83
N ARG A 119 -8.12 -8.13 -4.30
CA ARG A 119 -7.13 -9.21 -4.09
C ARG A 119 -6.86 -9.94 -5.41
N TYR A 120 -5.68 -9.68 -5.95
CA TYR A 120 -5.23 -10.17 -7.24
C TYR A 120 -3.98 -11.03 -7.07
N ARG A 121 -3.58 -11.72 -8.13
CA ARG A 121 -2.36 -12.55 -8.14
C ARG A 121 -1.11 -11.74 -8.43
N GLU A 122 -1.26 -10.60 -9.09
CA GLU A 122 -0.27 -9.54 -9.20
C GLU A 122 -0.85 -8.29 -8.55
N PHE A 123 -0.13 -7.70 -7.61
CA PHE A 123 -0.55 -6.51 -6.90
C PHE A 123 0.65 -5.70 -6.39
N TYR A 124 0.46 -4.40 -6.19
CA TYR A 124 1.51 -3.51 -5.74
C TYR A 124 1.54 -3.41 -4.21
N GLN A 125 2.76 -3.47 -3.68
CA GLN A 125 3.05 -3.11 -2.30
C GLN A 125 3.85 -1.79 -2.27
N CYS A 126 3.55 -0.95 -1.29
CA CYS A 126 4.36 0.21 -0.94
C CYS A 126 4.94 -0.08 0.44
N ASP A 127 6.16 -0.57 0.45
CA ASP A 127 6.84 -1.05 1.66
C ASP A 127 7.87 -0.04 2.13
N VAL A 128 7.93 0.13 3.44
CA VAL A 128 9.03 0.81 4.12
C VAL A 128 9.59 -0.09 5.20
N ASP A 129 10.89 -0.02 5.41
CA ASP A 129 11.58 -0.78 6.45
C ASP A 129 12.76 0.01 7.03
N VAL A 130 13.00 -0.24 8.31
CA VAL A 130 14.17 0.24 9.04
C VAL A 130 14.98 -0.97 9.49
N VAL A 131 16.18 -1.14 8.97
CA VAL A 131 17.09 -2.23 9.30
C VAL A 131 18.20 -1.71 10.23
N GLY A 132 18.46 -2.41 11.33
CA GLY A 132 19.52 -2.06 12.28
C GLY A 132 19.07 -1.12 13.42
N SER A 133 17.77 -1.03 13.70
CA SER A 133 17.21 -0.26 14.82
C SER A 133 16.47 -1.15 15.81
N ALA A 134 16.72 -0.97 17.10
CA ALA A 134 15.98 -1.63 18.18
C ALA A 134 14.51 -1.17 18.23
N VAL A 135 13.72 -1.84 19.06
CA VAL A 135 12.29 -1.52 19.30
C VAL A 135 12.11 -0.11 19.85
N GLY A 136 11.01 0.52 19.49
CA GLY A 136 10.57 1.82 20.01
C GLY A 136 10.38 2.86 18.91
N ILE A 137 11.38 3.73 18.69
CA ILE A 137 11.23 4.88 17.77
C ILE A 137 10.97 4.44 16.33
N ALA A 138 11.71 3.46 15.81
CA ALA A 138 11.54 3.00 14.43
C ALA A 138 10.15 2.37 14.20
N ASP A 139 9.64 1.62 15.18
CA ASP A 139 8.29 1.03 15.15
C ASP A 139 7.23 2.12 15.14
N ALA A 140 7.36 3.11 16.02
CA ALA A 140 6.44 4.25 16.10
C ALA A 140 6.50 5.13 14.84
N GLU A 141 7.68 5.32 14.25
CA GLU A 141 7.86 6.08 13.00
C GLU A 141 7.11 5.43 11.83
N CYS A 142 7.16 4.09 11.71
CA CYS A 142 6.38 3.36 10.71
C CYS A 142 4.86 3.63 10.86
N VAL A 143 4.36 3.65 12.10
CA VAL A 143 2.94 3.92 12.39
C VAL A 143 2.59 5.39 12.11
N ALA A 144 3.41 6.34 12.56
CA ALA A 144 3.21 7.77 12.32
C ALA A 144 3.17 8.09 10.82
N MET A 145 4.06 7.47 10.06
CA MET A 145 4.10 7.63 8.61
C MET A 145 2.83 7.11 7.93
N VAL A 146 2.28 5.97 8.36
CA VAL A 146 1.00 5.45 7.83
C VAL A 146 -0.14 6.41 8.15
N GLU A 147 -0.20 6.95 9.36
CA GLU A 147 -1.21 7.95 9.72
C GLU A 147 -1.13 9.18 8.80
N GLU A 148 0.06 9.71 8.55
CA GLU A 148 0.27 10.84 7.64
C GLU A 148 -0.13 10.53 6.20
N ILE A 149 0.21 9.33 5.68
CA ILE A 149 -0.21 8.89 4.36
C ILE A 149 -1.73 8.89 4.23
N PHE A 150 -2.44 8.36 5.21
CA PHE A 150 -3.88 8.28 5.15
C PHE A 150 -4.53 9.67 5.15
N PHE A 151 -4.02 10.60 5.95
CA PHE A 151 -4.47 12.00 5.91
C PHE A 151 -4.13 12.68 4.58
N GLU A 152 -2.92 12.49 4.04
CA GLU A 152 -2.52 13.02 2.73
C GLU A 152 -3.42 12.51 1.58
N LEU A 153 -3.92 11.27 1.70
CA LEU A 153 -4.87 10.66 0.77
C LEU A 153 -6.32 11.08 0.99
N GLY A 154 -6.61 11.82 2.07
CA GLY A 154 -7.94 12.31 2.41
C GLY A 154 -8.80 11.31 3.20
N ILE A 155 -8.22 10.21 3.69
CA ILE A 155 -8.90 9.23 4.55
C ILE A 155 -8.87 9.75 5.98
N LYS A 156 -10.05 10.00 6.58
CA LYS A 156 -10.14 10.67 7.89
C LYS A 156 -10.41 9.71 9.04
N LYS A 157 -11.09 8.60 8.78
CA LYS A 157 -11.47 7.63 9.82
C LYS A 157 -10.82 6.27 9.52
N PHE A 158 -9.85 5.94 10.30
CA PHE A 158 -9.13 4.67 10.27
C PHE A 158 -8.56 4.37 11.65
N VAL A 159 -8.15 3.14 11.86
CA VAL A 159 -7.55 2.66 13.10
C VAL A 159 -6.29 1.88 12.75
N ILE A 160 -5.21 2.15 13.49
CA ILE A 160 -3.98 1.38 13.44
C ILE A 160 -3.92 0.52 14.69
N LYS A 161 -4.22 -0.75 14.54
CA LYS A 161 -4.14 -1.76 15.60
C LYS A 161 -2.67 -2.14 15.81
N ILE A 162 -2.25 -2.21 17.05
CA ILE A 162 -0.88 -2.56 17.44
C ILE A 162 -0.94 -3.65 18.49
N ASN A 163 -0.07 -4.65 18.37
CA ASN A 163 0.14 -5.71 19.34
C ASN A 163 1.63 -6.09 19.38
N ASN A 164 1.97 -7.03 20.26
CA ASN A 164 3.31 -7.58 20.37
C ASN A 164 3.27 -9.11 20.38
N ARG A 165 4.14 -9.74 19.57
CA ARG A 165 4.21 -11.19 19.43
C ARG A 165 4.53 -11.89 20.74
N LYS A 166 5.33 -11.27 21.63
CA LYS A 166 5.67 -11.81 22.94
C LYS A 166 4.45 -11.86 23.88
N ILE A 167 3.62 -10.81 23.84
CA ILE A 167 2.34 -10.78 24.57
C ILE A 167 1.40 -11.84 24.03
N LEU A 168 1.26 -11.98 22.71
CA LEU A 168 0.47 -13.06 22.11
C LEU A 168 0.95 -14.43 22.56
N ASN A 169 2.25 -14.69 22.51
CA ASN A 169 2.84 -15.96 22.95
C ASN A 169 2.54 -16.21 24.43
N ALA A 170 2.66 -15.20 25.29
CA ALA A 170 2.33 -15.30 26.72
C ALA A 170 0.84 -15.62 26.93
N ILE A 171 -0.08 -15.03 26.17
CA ILE A 171 -1.51 -15.37 26.19
C ILE A 171 -1.71 -16.84 25.79
N MET A 172 -1.07 -17.31 24.70
CA MET A 172 -1.19 -18.71 24.25
C MET A 172 -0.71 -19.69 25.32
N LEU A 173 0.48 -19.45 25.89
CA LEU A 173 1.06 -20.29 26.94
C LEU A 173 0.19 -20.29 28.21
N THR A 174 -0.36 -19.16 28.63
CA THR A 174 -1.26 -19.04 29.78
C THR A 174 -2.53 -19.85 29.60
N ALA A 175 -3.04 -19.93 28.37
CA ALA A 175 -4.20 -20.76 28.03
C ALA A 175 -3.86 -22.27 27.90
N GLY A 176 -2.58 -22.63 28.03
CA GLY A 176 -2.13 -24.03 27.97
C GLY A 176 -1.79 -24.55 26.58
N VAL A 177 -1.53 -23.65 25.61
CA VAL A 177 -0.98 -24.02 24.30
C VAL A 177 0.48 -24.44 24.47
N SER A 178 0.88 -25.59 23.93
CA SER A 178 2.30 -26.00 23.92
C SER A 178 3.11 -25.14 22.97
N GLU A 179 4.40 -24.93 23.21
CA GLU A 179 5.30 -24.11 22.41
C GLU A 179 5.26 -24.47 20.91
N GLU A 180 5.21 -25.76 20.58
CA GLU A 180 5.14 -26.29 19.22
C GLU A 180 3.85 -25.91 18.49
N LYS A 181 2.77 -25.60 19.23
CA LYS A 181 1.44 -25.29 18.71
C LYS A 181 1.10 -23.79 18.74
N ILE A 182 1.99 -22.94 19.24
CA ILE A 182 1.76 -21.49 19.32
C ILE A 182 1.40 -20.89 17.95
N LEU A 183 2.10 -21.25 16.88
CA LEU A 183 1.82 -20.73 15.53
C LEU A 183 0.44 -21.15 15.03
N ASP A 184 0.02 -22.38 15.29
CA ASP A 184 -1.31 -22.86 14.92
C ASP A 184 -2.40 -22.11 15.69
N ALA A 185 -2.21 -21.87 16.99
CA ALA A 185 -3.13 -21.09 17.81
C ALA A 185 -3.21 -19.62 17.36
N ILE A 186 -2.08 -19.01 17.03
CA ILE A 186 -2.03 -17.64 16.50
C ILE A 186 -2.78 -17.52 15.18
N ARG A 187 -2.61 -18.48 14.26
CA ARG A 187 -3.34 -18.53 12.99
C ARG A 187 -4.85 -18.70 13.16
N ALA A 188 -5.27 -19.41 14.22
CA ALA A 188 -6.69 -19.53 14.57
C ALA A 188 -7.23 -18.18 15.09
N VAL A 189 -6.51 -17.53 16.02
CA VAL A 189 -6.90 -16.23 16.59
C VAL A 189 -6.94 -15.12 15.54
N ASP A 190 -6.05 -15.12 14.53
CA ASP A 190 -6.06 -14.16 13.40
C ASP A 190 -7.39 -14.14 12.64
N LYS A 191 -8.18 -15.18 12.75
CA LYS A 191 -9.49 -15.29 12.11
C LYS A 191 -10.65 -14.79 12.99
N LEU A 192 -10.39 -14.44 14.26
CA LEU A 192 -11.42 -14.20 15.28
C LEU A 192 -12.46 -13.15 14.85
N GLU A 193 -12.02 -12.03 14.27
CA GLU A 193 -12.92 -10.99 13.76
C GLU A 193 -13.72 -11.41 12.52
N LYS A 194 -13.24 -12.42 11.76
CA LYS A 194 -13.86 -12.83 10.49
C LYS A 194 -14.88 -13.94 10.66
N VAL A 195 -14.54 -14.95 11.47
CA VAL A 195 -15.37 -16.18 11.60
C VAL A 195 -16.06 -16.30 12.94
N GLY A 196 -15.66 -15.50 13.94
CA GLY A 196 -16.24 -15.46 15.26
C GLY A 196 -15.65 -16.48 16.23
N PRO A 197 -16.02 -16.38 17.54
CA PRO A 197 -15.40 -17.16 18.61
C PRO A 197 -15.68 -18.65 18.56
N LYS A 198 -16.84 -19.08 18.03
CA LYS A 198 -17.21 -20.51 17.98
C LYS A 198 -16.32 -21.30 17.03
N GLU A 199 -16.12 -20.78 15.83
CA GLU A 199 -15.29 -21.37 14.78
C GLU A 199 -13.82 -21.38 15.21
N VAL A 200 -13.35 -20.29 15.82
CA VAL A 200 -11.99 -20.21 16.38
C VAL A 200 -11.79 -21.22 17.50
N ALA A 201 -12.75 -21.38 18.41
CA ALA A 201 -12.68 -22.39 19.46
C ALA A 201 -12.60 -23.82 18.90
N SER A 202 -13.32 -24.11 17.81
CA SER A 202 -13.23 -25.40 17.11
C SER A 202 -11.84 -25.61 16.51
N GLU A 203 -11.30 -24.60 15.81
CA GLU A 203 -9.97 -24.68 15.19
C GLU A 203 -8.85 -24.80 16.24
N LEU A 204 -8.96 -24.12 17.38
CA LEU A 204 -8.02 -24.24 18.52
C LEU A 204 -7.99 -25.65 19.13
N LYS A 205 -9.15 -26.31 19.24
CA LYS A 205 -9.21 -27.68 19.68
C LYS A 205 -8.55 -28.66 18.72
N GLU A 206 -8.85 -28.50 17.42
CA GLU A 206 -8.37 -29.39 16.37
C GLU A 206 -6.86 -29.22 16.12
N LYS A 207 -6.37 -27.99 16.00
CA LYS A 207 -5.00 -27.69 15.57
C LYS A 207 -4.04 -27.45 16.72
N ALA A 208 -4.50 -26.77 17.78
CA ALA A 208 -3.67 -26.46 18.94
C ALA A 208 -3.82 -27.47 20.09
N GLY A 209 -4.75 -28.42 19.99
CA GLY A 209 -4.95 -29.47 20.97
C GLY A 209 -5.58 -29.02 22.29
N LEU A 210 -6.24 -27.87 22.32
CA LEU A 210 -6.87 -27.31 23.52
C LEU A 210 -8.20 -28.00 23.83
N ASN A 211 -8.52 -28.12 25.14
CA ASN A 211 -9.87 -28.48 25.56
C ASN A 211 -10.81 -27.25 25.49
N SER A 212 -12.12 -27.45 25.70
CA SER A 212 -13.12 -26.36 25.56
C SER A 212 -12.87 -25.18 26.49
N LYS A 213 -12.48 -25.45 27.75
CA LYS A 213 -12.20 -24.44 28.78
C LYS A 213 -10.95 -23.60 28.40
N GLN A 214 -9.91 -24.26 27.93
CA GLN A 214 -8.68 -23.61 27.48
C GLN A 214 -8.91 -22.72 26.23
N ALA A 215 -9.66 -23.21 25.24
CA ALA A 215 -10.01 -22.44 24.05
C ALA A 215 -10.84 -21.18 24.39
N GLU A 216 -11.81 -21.30 25.30
CA GLU A 216 -12.61 -20.18 25.80
C GLU A 216 -11.76 -19.16 26.57
N GLN A 217 -10.87 -19.63 27.46
CA GLN A 217 -9.92 -18.79 28.18
C GLN A 217 -9.03 -17.99 27.21
N LEU A 218 -8.45 -18.66 26.19
CA LEU A 218 -7.61 -18.02 25.20
C LEU A 218 -8.37 -16.92 24.44
N ILE A 219 -9.56 -17.23 23.97
CA ILE A 219 -10.40 -16.28 23.24
C ILE A 219 -10.75 -15.08 24.14
N THR A 220 -11.06 -15.31 25.42
CA THR A 220 -11.34 -14.25 26.37
C THR A 220 -10.14 -13.32 26.57
N LEU A 221 -8.95 -13.88 26.81
CA LEU A 221 -7.72 -13.11 26.96
C LEU A 221 -7.38 -12.31 25.70
N ALA A 222 -7.43 -12.94 24.53
CA ALA A 222 -7.15 -12.29 23.26
C ALA A 222 -8.18 -11.23 22.89
N SER A 223 -9.43 -11.32 23.35
CA SER A 223 -10.50 -10.37 23.09
C SER A 223 -10.59 -9.21 24.10
N THR A 224 -9.74 -9.23 25.13
CA THR A 224 -9.73 -8.18 26.16
C THR A 224 -9.45 -6.83 25.55
N LYS A 225 -10.31 -5.84 25.81
CA LYS A 225 -10.13 -4.47 25.32
C LYS A 225 -9.17 -3.71 26.21
N ILE A 226 -8.14 -3.18 25.61
CA ILE A 226 -7.08 -2.41 26.28
C ILE A 226 -7.25 -0.93 25.87
N SER A 227 -7.55 -0.06 26.81
CA SER A 227 -7.78 1.37 26.56
C SER A 227 -6.48 2.15 26.34
N ASP A 228 -5.45 1.80 27.06
CA ASP A 228 -4.16 2.49 27.07
C ASP A 228 -3.05 1.60 27.65
N ILE A 229 -1.83 2.13 27.72
CA ILE A 229 -0.66 1.40 28.18
C ILE A 229 -0.73 1.01 29.67
N ASN A 230 -1.43 1.77 30.52
CA ASN A 230 -1.61 1.43 31.92
C ASN A 230 -2.56 0.25 32.08
N ALA A 231 -3.66 0.24 31.31
CA ALA A 231 -4.56 -0.92 31.26
C ALA A 231 -3.85 -2.16 30.74
N LEU A 232 -2.92 -2.02 29.76
CA LEU A 232 -2.07 -3.12 29.33
C LEU A 232 -1.18 -3.63 30.46
N LYS A 233 -0.55 -2.73 31.23
CA LYS A 233 0.27 -3.12 32.39
C LYS A 233 -0.51 -3.97 33.36
N THR A 234 -1.67 -3.49 33.79
CA THR A 234 -2.58 -4.22 34.69
C THR A 234 -2.96 -5.60 34.12
N PHE A 235 -3.32 -5.65 32.82
CA PHE A 235 -3.65 -6.91 32.16
C PHE A 235 -2.48 -7.90 32.19
N VAL A 236 -1.26 -7.45 31.90
CA VAL A 236 -0.06 -8.30 31.93
C VAL A 236 0.19 -8.83 33.34
N GLU A 237 0.18 -7.94 34.35
CA GLU A 237 0.42 -8.29 35.76
C GLU A 237 -0.59 -9.32 36.30
N GLU A 238 -1.87 -9.15 36.00
CA GLU A 238 -2.93 -10.01 36.50
C GLU A 238 -3.08 -11.33 35.76
N ASN A 239 -2.80 -11.38 34.45
CA ASN A 239 -3.18 -12.50 33.61
C ASN A 239 -2.02 -13.32 33.07
N ILE A 240 -0.89 -12.68 32.68
CA ILE A 240 0.15 -13.34 31.89
C ILE A 240 1.59 -13.15 32.42
N LEU A 241 1.80 -12.45 33.53
CA LEU A 241 3.13 -12.11 34.06
C LEU A 241 4.03 -13.32 34.34
N LYS A 242 3.43 -14.47 34.62
CA LYS A 242 4.18 -15.73 34.87
C LYS A 242 4.91 -16.26 33.63
N GLN A 243 4.58 -15.76 32.46
CA GLN A 243 5.19 -16.18 31.19
C GLN A 243 6.48 -15.38 30.92
N PRO A 244 7.58 -16.02 30.54
CA PRO A 244 8.91 -15.39 30.46
C PRO A 244 8.99 -14.14 29.56
N GLN A 245 8.13 -14.07 28.53
CA GLN A 245 8.16 -13.00 27.53
C GLN A 245 7.15 -11.87 27.79
N ALA A 246 6.28 -12.00 28.80
CA ALA A 246 5.18 -11.07 29.02
C ALA A 246 5.67 -9.66 29.38
N GLU A 247 6.60 -9.55 30.32
CA GLU A 247 7.20 -8.28 30.76
C GLU A 247 7.94 -7.60 29.61
N GLN A 248 8.78 -8.35 28.90
CA GLN A 248 9.51 -7.82 27.75
C GLN A 248 8.55 -7.31 26.66
N GLY A 249 7.48 -8.04 26.36
CA GLY A 249 6.47 -7.62 25.40
C GLY A 249 5.75 -6.33 25.83
N PHE A 250 5.50 -6.16 27.12
CA PHE A 250 4.95 -4.92 27.69
C PHE A 250 5.95 -3.76 27.54
N GLU A 251 7.21 -3.92 27.93
CA GLU A 251 8.25 -2.90 27.82
C GLU A 251 8.42 -2.41 26.37
N GLU A 252 8.42 -3.33 25.42
CA GLU A 252 8.50 -3.01 23.99
C GLU A 252 7.30 -2.18 23.54
N LEU A 253 6.06 -2.58 23.85
CA LEU A 253 4.86 -1.79 23.50
C LEU A 253 4.84 -0.45 24.23
N ASN A 254 5.22 -0.39 25.49
CA ASN A 254 5.32 0.85 26.23
C ASN A 254 6.26 1.84 25.53
N SER A 255 7.45 1.38 25.12
CA SER A 255 8.41 2.18 24.36
C SER A 255 7.81 2.73 23.05
N VAL A 256 7.08 1.89 22.32
CA VAL A 256 6.40 2.30 21.07
C VAL A 256 5.33 3.35 21.35
N PHE A 257 4.46 3.15 22.35
CA PHE A 257 3.37 4.09 22.66
C PHE A 257 3.88 5.43 23.23
N VAL A 258 4.98 5.44 23.98
CA VAL A 258 5.66 6.67 24.38
C VAL A 258 6.13 7.46 23.15
N ALA A 259 6.74 6.80 22.18
CA ALA A 259 7.18 7.42 20.94
C ALA A 259 6.01 7.89 20.06
N LEU A 260 4.93 7.09 19.94
CA LEU A 260 3.71 7.48 19.20
C LEU A 260 3.07 8.74 19.77
N LYS A 261 3.01 8.85 21.10
CA LYS A 261 2.52 10.06 21.78
C LYS A 261 3.40 11.27 21.45
N ALA A 262 4.72 11.10 21.41
CA ALA A 262 5.65 12.17 21.05
C ALA A 262 5.52 12.59 19.58
N PHE A 263 5.25 11.66 18.67
CA PHE A 263 4.92 11.94 17.26
C PHE A 263 3.53 12.55 17.07
N GLY A 264 2.67 12.54 18.10
CA GLY A 264 1.31 13.08 18.01
C GLY A 264 0.30 12.18 17.30
N VAL A 265 0.60 10.89 17.16
CA VAL A 265 -0.29 9.88 16.55
C VAL A 265 -1.55 9.72 17.40
N LYS A 266 -2.73 9.70 16.74
CA LYS A 266 -4.04 9.65 17.41
C LYS A 266 -4.87 8.42 17.07
N ASN A 267 -4.58 7.78 15.93
CA ASN A 267 -5.39 6.67 15.40
C ASN A 267 -4.82 5.28 15.74
N ALA A 268 -3.83 5.20 16.66
CA ALA A 268 -3.26 3.95 17.12
C ALA A 268 -3.96 3.43 18.39
N LEU A 269 -4.20 2.11 18.45
CA LEU A 269 -4.73 1.44 19.63
C LEU A 269 -4.09 0.06 19.84
N ILE A 270 -4.13 -0.43 21.07
CA ILE A 270 -3.69 -1.77 21.44
C ILE A 270 -4.83 -2.75 21.16
N ASP A 271 -4.55 -3.79 20.38
CA ASP A 271 -5.51 -4.86 20.07
C ASP A 271 -4.87 -6.24 20.28
N LEU A 272 -5.17 -6.88 21.40
CA LEU A 272 -4.63 -8.20 21.76
C LEU A 272 -5.07 -9.32 20.82
N SER A 273 -6.14 -9.12 20.05
CA SER A 273 -6.59 -10.07 19.02
C SER A 273 -5.83 -9.98 17.72
N LEU A 274 -5.06 -8.90 17.51
CA LEU A 274 -4.23 -8.76 16.32
C LEU A 274 -3.10 -9.80 16.34
N ALA A 275 -3.14 -10.75 15.43
CA ALA A 275 -2.23 -11.89 15.43
C ALA A 275 -1.26 -11.96 14.25
N ARG A 276 -1.65 -11.52 13.04
CA ARG A 276 -0.88 -11.54 11.79
C ARG A 276 -0.27 -12.92 11.43
N GLY A 277 -0.64 -13.42 10.26
CA GLY A 277 -0.31 -14.79 9.82
C GLY A 277 1.09 -15.03 9.25
N LEU A 278 2.03 -14.06 9.29
CA LEU A 278 3.41 -14.26 8.84
C LEU A 278 4.29 -14.72 10.00
N ASP A 279 5.01 -15.82 9.80
CA ASP A 279 5.75 -16.51 10.85
C ASP A 279 7.02 -15.79 11.29
N TYR A 280 7.53 -14.86 10.52
CA TYR A 280 8.79 -14.16 10.78
C TYR A 280 8.70 -12.96 11.75
N TYR A 281 7.49 -12.56 12.19
CA TYR A 281 7.36 -11.48 13.18
C TYR A 281 7.82 -11.91 14.58
N THR A 282 8.62 -11.06 15.22
CA THR A 282 9.29 -11.35 16.51
C THR A 282 8.84 -10.47 17.68
N SER A 283 8.28 -9.30 17.40
CA SER A 283 7.90 -8.32 18.43
C SER A 283 6.64 -7.54 18.00
N THR A 284 6.74 -6.22 17.85
CA THR A 284 5.63 -5.33 17.47
C THR A 284 5.02 -5.74 16.12
N ILE A 285 3.68 -5.75 16.03
CA ILE A 285 2.92 -6.00 14.81
C ILE A 285 1.86 -4.93 14.63
N PHE A 286 1.56 -4.58 13.36
CA PHE A 286 0.67 -3.48 12.99
C PHE A 286 -0.37 -3.93 11.97
N GLU A 287 -1.56 -3.36 12.07
CA GLU A 287 -2.59 -3.49 11.05
C GLU A 287 -3.44 -2.25 10.97
N THR A 288 -3.70 -1.75 9.75
CA THR A 288 -4.52 -0.57 9.54
C THR A 288 -5.81 -0.94 8.83
N ILE A 289 -6.93 -0.49 9.40
CA ILE A 289 -8.28 -0.73 8.91
C ILE A 289 -8.97 0.62 8.73
N ILE A 290 -9.61 0.82 7.57
CA ILE A 290 -10.45 2.00 7.31
C ILE A 290 -11.79 1.78 8.01
N THR A 291 -12.27 2.82 8.72
CA THR A 291 -13.54 2.78 9.50
C THR A 291 -14.51 3.89 9.10
N GLU A 292 -14.33 4.47 7.92
CA GLU A 292 -15.09 5.64 7.44
C GLU A 292 -16.58 5.32 7.28
N THR A 293 -16.91 4.11 6.81
CA THR A 293 -18.27 3.57 6.70
C THR A 293 -18.30 2.11 7.15
N GLU A 294 -19.48 1.57 7.45
CA GLU A 294 -19.68 0.14 7.73
C GLU A 294 -19.13 -0.74 6.59
N ASP A 295 -19.35 -0.31 5.35
CA ASP A 295 -18.87 -1.00 4.15
C ASP A 295 -17.34 -1.00 4.02
N SER A 296 -16.61 -0.05 4.62
CA SER A 296 -15.16 0.00 4.53
C SER A 296 -14.48 -1.17 5.25
N LYS A 297 -15.13 -1.78 6.22
CA LYS A 297 -14.67 -3.01 6.89
C LYS A 297 -14.48 -4.19 5.93
N LYS A 298 -15.21 -4.22 4.81
CA LYS A 298 -15.10 -5.28 3.78
C LYS A 298 -13.71 -5.38 3.11
N TYR A 299 -12.93 -4.29 3.14
CA TYR A 299 -11.56 -4.31 2.59
C TYR A 299 -10.55 -4.94 3.53
N GLY A 300 -10.89 -5.10 4.81
CA GLY A 300 -9.99 -5.63 5.85
C GLY A 300 -8.75 -4.75 6.00
N SER A 301 -7.62 -5.40 6.26
CA SER A 301 -6.33 -4.73 6.37
C SER A 301 -5.90 -4.09 5.06
N VAL A 302 -5.66 -2.78 5.06
CA VAL A 302 -5.15 -2.00 3.91
C VAL A 302 -3.66 -1.67 4.06
N ALA A 303 -3.14 -1.69 5.28
CA ALA A 303 -1.71 -1.65 5.55
C ALA A 303 -1.40 -2.58 6.74
N GLY A 304 -0.18 -3.09 6.78
CA GLY A 304 0.22 -3.93 7.89
C GLY A 304 1.67 -4.33 7.83
N GLY A 305 2.24 -4.60 9.01
CA GLY A 305 3.64 -4.87 9.16
C GLY A 305 4.00 -5.35 10.55
N GLY A 306 5.27 -5.21 10.89
CA GLY A 306 5.81 -5.54 12.21
C GLY A 306 7.31 -5.71 12.18
N ARG A 307 7.84 -6.11 13.34
CA ARG A 307 9.26 -6.33 13.58
C ARG A 307 9.65 -7.79 13.27
N TYR A 308 10.76 -7.96 12.56
CA TYR A 308 11.25 -9.24 12.07
C TYR A 308 12.76 -9.42 12.25
N ASP A 309 13.22 -9.38 13.49
CA ASP A 309 14.65 -9.36 13.88
C ASP A 309 15.43 -10.61 13.46
N GLN A 310 14.75 -11.73 13.19
CA GLN A 310 15.37 -13.01 12.84
C GLN A 310 15.50 -13.25 11.34
N LEU A 311 14.83 -12.47 10.49
CA LEU A 311 14.79 -12.75 9.06
C LEU A 311 16.16 -12.56 8.39
N ILE A 312 16.89 -11.48 8.74
CA ILE A 312 18.21 -11.20 8.19
C ILE A 312 19.27 -12.19 8.72
N LYS A 313 19.06 -12.72 9.93
CA LYS A 313 19.92 -13.76 10.52
C LYS A 313 20.02 -15.02 9.66
N LEU A 314 18.96 -15.36 8.92
CA LEU A 314 18.96 -16.51 8.01
C LEU A 314 20.03 -16.39 6.90
N PHE A 315 20.45 -15.17 6.57
CA PHE A 315 21.46 -14.90 5.56
C PHE A 315 22.84 -14.55 6.14
N THR A 316 22.89 -14.02 7.35
CA THR A 316 24.14 -13.48 7.93
C THR A 316 24.66 -14.28 9.14
N GLY A 317 23.82 -15.11 9.75
CA GLY A 317 24.07 -15.75 11.04
C GLY A 317 24.02 -14.78 12.24
N LYS A 318 23.76 -13.47 12.01
CA LYS A 318 23.73 -12.43 13.05
C LYS A 318 22.34 -11.86 13.22
N ASP A 319 21.96 -11.58 14.46
CA ASP A 319 20.70 -10.88 14.76
C ASP A 319 20.85 -9.41 14.34
N ILE A 320 20.07 -8.99 13.34
CA ILE A 320 19.98 -7.62 12.85
C ILE A 320 18.51 -7.21 12.95
N PRO A 321 18.17 -6.34 13.92
CA PRO A 321 16.79 -5.94 14.13
C PRO A 321 16.24 -5.16 12.94
N ALA A 322 15.00 -5.47 12.58
CA ALA A 322 14.32 -4.80 11.49
C ALA A 322 12.81 -4.68 11.74
N VAL A 323 12.23 -3.57 11.33
CA VAL A 323 10.80 -3.31 11.39
C VAL A 323 10.34 -2.70 10.07
N GLY A 324 9.15 -3.06 9.60
CA GLY A 324 8.60 -2.48 8.38
C GLY A 324 7.10 -2.56 8.32
N ILE A 325 6.53 -1.81 7.39
CA ILE A 325 5.10 -1.82 7.10
C ILE A 325 4.87 -1.75 5.59
N SER A 326 3.86 -2.48 5.14
CA SER A 326 3.44 -2.57 3.75
C SER A 326 2.04 -1.99 3.58
N ILE A 327 1.85 -1.13 2.59
CA ILE A 327 0.54 -0.63 2.17
C ILE A 327 0.11 -1.36 0.90
N GLY A 328 -1.02 -2.08 0.99
CA GLY A 328 -1.61 -2.80 -0.14
C GLY A 328 -2.42 -1.88 -1.03
N ILE A 329 -1.81 -1.39 -2.11
CA ILE A 329 -2.41 -0.35 -2.97
C ILE A 329 -3.73 -0.76 -3.57
N ASP A 330 -3.90 -2.00 -3.99
CA ASP A 330 -5.13 -2.42 -4.68
C ASP A 330 -6.36 -2.39 -3.76
N ARG A 331 -6.18 -2.75 -2.49
CA ARG A 331 -7.24 -2.63 -1.47
C ARG A 331 -7.50 -1.18 -1.10
N LEU A 332 -6.44 -0.41 -0.89
CA LEU A 332 -6.54 1.02 -0.58
C LEU A 332 -7.24 1.77 -1.71
N PHE A 333 -6.86 1.51 -2.97
CA PHE A 333 -7.48 2.11 -4.15
C PHE A 333 -8.97 1.77 -4.25
N ALA A 334 -9.34 0.50 -4.06
CA ALA A 334 -10.73 0.07 -4.08
C ALA A 334 -11.56 0.75 -2.96
N ALA A 335 -10.99 0.88 -1.76
CA ALA A 335 -11.64 1.60 -0.67
C ALA A 335 -11.81 3.09 -1.00
N MET A 336 -10.77 3.74 -1.53
CA MET A 336 -10.83 5.17 -1.93
C MET A 336 -11.83 5.41 -3.06
N GLN A 337 -12.00 4.47 -4.00
CA GLN A 337 -13.03 4.56 -5.04
C GLN A 337 -14.44 4.55 -4.42
N ASP A 338 -14.71 3.61 -3.52
CA ASP A 338 -16.03 3.49 -2.87
C ASP A 338 -16.31 4.68 -1.93
N LEU A 339 -15.28 5.31 -1.38
CA LEU A 339 -15.36 6.54 -0.57
C LEU A 339 -15.48 7.82 -1.41
N GLY A 340 -15.42 7.75 -2.75
CA GLY A 340 -15.46 8.91 -3.63
C GLY A 340 -14.21 9.81 -3.56
N LEU A 341 -13.09 9.30 -3.04
CA LEU A 341 -11.83 10.05 -2.90
C LEU A 341 -10.98 10.04 -4.18
N ILE A 342 -11.35 9.23 -5.16
CA ILE A 342 -10.64 9.16 -6.45
C ILE A 342 -11.15 10.26 -7.38
N GLN A 343 -10.24 11.14 -7.78
CA GLN A 343 -10.53 12.18 -8.77
C GLN A 343 -10.19 11.69 -10.18
N ASN A 344 -11.18 11.66 -11.06
CA ASN A 344 -11.00 11.33 -12.48
C ASN A 344 -10.50 12.56 -13.25
N LYS A 345 -9.26 12.99 -13.01
CA LYS A 345 -8.63 14.06 -13.76
C LYS A 345 -7.77 13.46 -14.88
N GLY A 346 -7.94 13.96 -16.11
CA GLY A 346 -7.04 13.65 -17.20
C GLY A 346 -5.65 14.27 -16.97
N ILE A 347 -4.62 13.70 -17.61
CA ILE A 347 -3.26 14.29 -17.58
C ILE A 347 -3.21 15.53 -18.45
N VAL A 348 -3.91 15.51 -19.60
CA VAL A 348 -3.93 16.63 -20.56
C VAL A 348 -4.86 17.71 -20.05
N SER A 349 -4.34 18.94 -19.94
CA SER A 349 -5.10 20.09 -19.47
C SER A 349 -5.75 20.87 -20.61
N VAL A 350 -5.18 20.80 -21.82
CA VAL A 350 -5.60 21.61 -22.96
C VAL A 350 -5.61 20.80 -24.25
N LEU A 351 -6.73 20.77 -24.95
CA LEU A 351 -6.82 20.29 -26.33
C LEU A 351 -6.83 21.47 -27.30
N ILE A 352 -5.90 21.51 -28.26
CA ILE A 352 -5.97 22.36 -29.42
C ILE A 352 -6.79 21.64 -30.47
N LEU A 353 -7.89 22.25 -30.91
CA LEU A 353 -8.75 21.68 -31.93
C LEU A 353 -8.12 21.89 -33.30
N ASN A 354 -8.12 20.87 -34.15
CA ASN A 354 -7.64 20.93 -35.54
C ASN A 354 -8.83 21.20 -36.46
N LEU A 355 -9.06 22.49 -36.79
CA LEU A 355 -10.23 22.92 -37.52
C LEU A 355 -9.91 23.20 -38.99
N GLU A 356 -8.66 23.64 -39.30
CA GLU A 356 -8.27 24.14 -40.61
C GLU A 356 -6.88 23.62 -40.98
N GLU A 357 -6.75 22.99 -42.15
CA GLU A 357 -5.48 22.46 -42.63
C GLU A 357 -4.43 23.56 -42.84
N SER A 358 -4.86 24.70 -43.30
CA SER A 358 -3.99 25.88 -43.54
C SER A 358 -3.38 26.46 -42.27
N LEU A 359 -3.92 26.14 -41.09
CA LEU A 359 -3.48 26.65 -39.79
C LEU A 359 -2.62 25.63 -39.00
N GLN A 360 -2.21 24.51 -39.60
CA GLN A 360 -1.42 23.49 -38.90
C GLN A 360 -0.12 24.03 -38.28
N LYS A 361 0.56 24.93 -38.97
CA LYS A 361 1.79 25.56 -38.49
C LYS A 361 1.54 26.39 -37.22
N GLU A 362 0.42 27.07 -37.15
CA GLU A 362 -0.02 27.87 -36.00
C GLU A 362 -0.39 26.98 -34.83
N TYR A 363 -1.12 25.89 -35.05
CA TYR A 363 -1.43 24.88 -34.01
C TYR A 363 -0.18 24.29 -33.41
N LEU A 364 0.79 23.89 -34.25
CA LEU A 364 2.05 23.31 -33.78
C LEU A 364 2.90 24.31 -32.99
N LYS A 365 2.96 25.56 -33.39
CA LYS A 365 3.64 26.64 -32.65
C LYS A 365 2.99 26.84 -31.28
N MET A 366 1.66 26.88 -31.23
CA MET A 366 0.89 27.07 -30.01
C MET A 366 1.09 25.86 -29.07
N LEU A 367 0.99 24.63 -29.60
CA LEU A 367 1.25 23.39 -28.85
C LEU A 367 2.65 23.38 -28.24
N SER A 368 3.66 23.73 -29.02
CA SER A 368 5.05 23.83 -28.58
C SER A 368 5.22 24.84 -27.45
N ALA A 369 4.59 26.02 -27.59
CA ALA A 369 4.66 27.09 -26.59
C ALA A 369 4.03 26.65 -25.25
N LEU A 370 2.86 25.99 -25.31
CA LEU A 370 2.18 25.47 -24.11
C LEU A 370 3.03 24.42 -23.40
N ARG A 371 3.59 23.47 -24.15
CA ARG A 371 4.44 22.40 -23.59
C ARG A 371 5.74 22.93 -22.98
N LYS A 372 6.40 23.89 -23.63
CA LYS A 372 7.59 24.57 -23.11
C LYS A 372 7.31 25.30 -21.78
N ALA A 373 6.08 25.74 -21.59
CA ALA A 373 5.63 26.39 -20.35
C ALA A 373 5.12 25.42 -19.29
N GLY A 374 5.31 24.10 -19.46
CA GLY A 374 4.90 23.08 -18.51
C GLY A 374 3.40 22.76 -18.53
N ILE A 375 2.64 23.22 -19.54
CA ILE A 375 1.23 22.92 -19.69
C ILE A 375 1.07 21.65 -20.53
N ASN A 376 0.42 20.62 -19.96
CA ASN A 376 0.09 19.38 -20.67
C ASN A 376 -0.96 19.68 -21.75
N ALA A 377 -0.53 19.77 -22.99
CA ALA A 377 -1.37 20.09 -24.14
C ALA A 377 -1.27 19.03 -25.23
N GLU A 378 -2.37 18.79 -25.91
CA GLU A 378 -2.51 17.88 -27.05
C GLU A 378 -3.16 18.61 -28.24
N LEU A 379 -2.78 18.24 -29.45
CA LEU A 379 -3.45 18.64 -30.69
C LEU A 379 -4.27 17.45 -31.18
N PHE A 380 -5.50 17.67 -31.60
CA PHE A 380 -6.25 16.63 -32.29
C PHE A 380 -5.62 16.40 -33.69
N TYR A 381 -5.19 15.15 -33.97
CA TYR A 381 -4.29 14.86 -35.07
C TYR A 381 -4.90 15.01 -36.50
N SER A 382 -6.20 14.77 -36.63
CA SER A 382 -6.87 14.79 -37.92
C SER A 382 -7.88 15.92 -38.00
N LEU A 383 -8.11 16.43 -39.22
CA LEU A 383 -9.27 17.27 -39.50
C LEU A 383 -10.54 16.41 -39.24
N ALA A 384 -11.38 16.87 -38.33
CA ALA A 384 -12.61 16.22 -38.01
C ALA A 384 -13.66 17.22 -37.56
N ASP A 385 -14.93 16.80 -37.61
CA ASP A 385 -16.02 17.59 -37.04
C ASP A 385 -15.70 17.98 -35.58
N ILE A 386 -15.99 19.21 -35.24
CA ILE A 386 -15.75 19.80 -33.93
C ILE A 386 -16.39 18.96 -32.78
N LYS A 387 -17.56 18.34 -33.08
CA LYS A 387 -18.24 17.45 -32.12
C LYS A 387 -17.39 16.20 -31.77
N LYS A 388 -16.73 15.61 -32.78
CA LYS A 388 -15.81 14.47 -32.55
C LYS A 388 -14.62 14.88 -31.69
N GLN A 389 -14.08 16.07 -31.92
CA GLN A 389 -12.95 16.60 -31.16
C GLN A 389 -13.34 16.89 -29.69
N PHE A 390 -14.55 17.42 -29.46
CA PHE A 390 -15.07 17.58 -28.10
C PHE A 390 -15.35 16.25 -27.42
N ALA A 391 -15.94 15.27 -28.11
CA ALA A 391 -16.14 13.93 -27.56
C ALA A 391 -14.82 13.25 -27.18
N PHE A 392 -13.75 13.45 -27.97
CA PHE A 392 -12.41 13.02 -27.62
C PHE A 392 -11.90 13.71 -26.36
N ALA A 393 -12.05 15.02 -26.23
CA ALA A 393 -11.65 15.76 -25.05
C ALA A 393 -12.39 15.28 -23.79
N GLU A 394 -13.70 15.03 -23.91
CA GLU A 394 -14.54 14.50 -22.82
C GLU A 394 -14.07 13.10 -22.39
N SER A 395 -13.80 12.21 -23.38
CA SER A 395 -13.32 10.84 -23.08
C SER A 395 -11.98 10.80 -22.32
N LYS A 396 -11.18 11.86 -22.44
CA LYS A 396 -9.90 12.05 -21.74
C LYS A 396 -9.99 12.99 -20.54
N SER A 397 -11.18 13.49 -20.20
CA SER A 397 -11.41 14.45 -19.12
C SER A 397 -10.53 15.72 -19.26
N ILE A 398 -10.36 16.22 -20.48
CA ILE A 398 -9.60 17.45 -20.77
C ILE A 398 -10.45 18.67 -20.43
N PRO A 399 -10.02 19.55 -19.50
CA PRO A 399 -10.87 20.66 -19.03
C PRO A 399 -10.96 21.84 -20.01
N TYR A 400 -9.96 22.05 -20.86
CA TYR A 400 -9.92 23.22 -21.73
C TYR A 400 -9.70 22.87 -23.21
N GLY A 401 -10.48 23.49 -24.08
CA GLY A 401 -10.29 23.45 -25.53
C GLY A 401 -9.84 24.84 -26.08
N VAL A 402 -8.88 24.84 -27.00
CA VAL A 402 -8.44 26.02 -27.74
C VAL A 402 -8.90 25.89 -29.18
N LEU A 403 -9.70 26.84 -29.63
CA LEU A 403 -10.22 26.94 -30.98
C LEU A 403 -9.50 28.08 -31.69
N LEU A 404 -8.98 27.79 -32.86
CA LEU A 404 -8.38 28.75 -33.77
C LEU A 404 -8.88 28.43 -35.19
N GLY A 405 -9.87 29.15 -35.65
CA GLY A 405 -10.35 29.11 -37.03
C GLY A 405 -9.76 30.26 -37.84
N LEU A 406 -10.17 30.37 -39.11
CA LEU A 406 -9.69 31.43 -40.02
C LEU A 406 -10.02 32.84 -39.52
N ASP A 407 -11.17 33.01 -38.89
CA ASP A 407 -11.60 34.34 -38.38
C ASP A 407 -10.81 34.74 -37.12
N GLU A 408 -10.54 33.79 -36.22
CA GLU A 408 -9.66 34.06 -35.08
C GLU A 408 -8.23 34.37 -35.55
N ALA A 409 -7.73 33.62 -36.53
CA ALA A 409 -6.39 33.82 -37.08
C ALA A 409 -6.20 35.22 -37.66
N LYS A 410 -7.17 35.71 -38.49
CA LYS A 410 -7.19 37.06 -39.02
C LYS A 410 -7.14 38.15 -37.95
N LYS A 411 -7.79 37.89 -36.79
CA LYS A 411 -7.85 38.83 -35.65
C LYS A 411 -6.69 38.61 -34.64
N GLN A 412 -5.75 37.73 -34.93
CA GLN A 412 -4.69 37.30 -33.99
C GLN A 412 -5.26 36.91 -32.61
N ALA A 413 -6.40 36.24 -32.63
CA ALA A 413 -7.14 35.81 -31.46
C ALA A 413 -7.24 34.29 -31.41
N VAL A 414 -7.67 33.73 -30.25
CA VAL A 414 -8.07 32.33 -30.05
C VAL A 414 -9.29 32.32 -29.15
N THR A 415 -10.14 31.33 -29.32
CA THR A 415 -11.26 31.08 -28.41
C THR A 415 -10.87 29.99 -27.44
N LEU A 416 -10.79 30.32 -26.13
CA LEU A 416 -10.56 29.42 -25.05
C LEU A 416 -11.90 28.98 -24.44
N ARG A 417 -12.17 27.67 -24.43
CA ARG A 417 -13.41 27.10 -23.93
C ARG A 417 -13.13 26.16 -22.74
N ASN A 418 -13.82 26.41 -21.65
CA ASN A 418 -13.93 25.43 -20.58
C ASN A 418 -14.94 24.35 -21.02
N LEU A 419 -14.48 23.10 -21.11
CA LEU A 419 -15.27 21.98 -21.67
C LEU A 419 -16.30 21.43 -20.68
N GLU A 420 -16.08 21.60 -19.39
CA GLU A 420 -17.01 21.20 -18.33
C GLU A 420 -18.18 22.17 -18.22
N THR A 421 -17.89 23.47 -18.03
CA THR A 421 -18.92 24.51 -17.87
C THR A 421 -19.46 25.03 -19.18
N ARG A 422 -18.84 24.68 -20.34
CA ARG A 422 -19.12 25.15 -21.70
C ARG A 422 -18.95 26.65 -21.88
N LYS A 423 -18.47 27.42 -20.92
CA LYS A 423 -18.16 28.84 -21.04
C LYS A 423 -16.93 29.03 -21.93
N GLN A 424 -16.98 30.04 -22.76
CA GLN A 424 -15.87 30.38 -23.67
C GLN A 424 -15.60 31.86 -23.71
N LYS A 425 -14.36 32.22 -24.03
CA LYS A 425 -13.94 33.61 -24.25
C LYS A 425 -12.92 33.71 -25.38
N THR A 426 -13.01 34.74 -26.18
CA THR A 426 -12.01 35.04 -27.22
C THR A 426 -10.97 35.98 -26.64
N ILE A 427 -9.71 35.64 -26.79
CA ILE A 427 -8.55 36.38 -26.27
C ILE A 427 -7.48 36.52 -27.35
N LYS A 428 -6.55 37.47 -27.19
CA LYS A 428 -5.39 37.60 -28.09
C LYS A 428 -4.50 36.36 -27.95
N GLN A 429 -3.98 35.82 -29.07
CA GLN A 429 -3.11 34.62 -29.06
C GLN A 429 -1.94 34.78 -28.11
N LYS A 430 -1.29 35.95 -28.06
CA LYS A 430 -0.18 36.26 -27.13
C LYS A 430 -0.56 36.17 -25.65
N SER A 431 -1.84 36.23 -25.32
CA SER A 431 -2.33 36.14 -23.92
C SER A 431 -2.73 34.75 -23.50
N LEU A 432 -2.79 33.79 -24.44
CA LEU A 432 -3.26 32.40 -24.17
C LEU A 432 -2.50 31.73 -23.05
N LEU A 433 -1.16 31.78 -23.10
CA LEU A 433 -0.31 31.15 -22.09
C LEU A 433 -0.58 31.69 -20.68
N LYS A 434 -0.60 33.02 -20.53
CA LYS A 434 -0.86 33.70 -19.25
C LYS A 434 -2.24 33.33 -18.69
N GLU A 435 -3.23 33.24 -19.57
CA GLU A 435 -4.61 32.95 -19.20
C GLU A 435 -4.73 31.49 -18.74
N LEU A 436 -4.12 30.52 -19.45
CA LEU A 436 -4.11 29.13 -19.06
C LEU A 436 -3.34 28.88 -17.75
N GLN A 437 -2.20 29.56 -17.57
CA GLN A 437 -1.46 29.49 -16.29
C GLN A 437 -2.28 29.99 -15.11
N LYS A 438 -3.19 30.94 -15.30
CA LYS A 438 -4.11 31.42 -14.27
C LYS A 438 -5.24 30.44 -13.98
N LEU A 439 -5.73 29.72 -14.99
CA LEU A 439 -6.85 28.80 -14.87
C LEU A 439 -6.43 27.40 -14.38
N LEU A 440 -5.17 27.05 -14.53
CA LEU A 440 -4.63 25.72 -14.15
C LEU A 440 -3.92 25.72 -12.79
N LYS A 441 -3.78 26.89 -12.15
CA LYS A 441 -3.36 27.00 -10.74
C LYS A 441 -4.53 26.68 -9.83
#